data_2fde70ce713d659a42562deca9497545
#
_entry.id   2fde70ce713d659a42562deca9497545
#
_cell.length_a   1.000
_cell.length_b   1.000
_cell.length_c   1.000
_cell.angle_alpha   90.00
_cell.angle_beta   90.00
_cell.angle_gamma   90.00
#
_symmetry.space_group_name_H-M   'P 1'
#
loop_
_entity.id
_entity.type
_entity.pdbx_description
1 polymer ?
#
loop_
_entity_poly.entity_id
_entity_poly.type
_entity_poly.pdbx_seq_one_letter_code
_entity_poly.pdbx_strand_id
1 'polypeptide(L)'
;MFCIIDWDIMNLSEYIRPFRFKNMMMSLSGILLGTLLAAADYHVNFLVALAMAAAVLSLQVFTTIIPGILFAFVTVWLSYGSILSMESLIVLFMGYFAYRLVKGHSPESGLFRNGIVVTLSTWVIYGFLPIYGTYFITSHSFGNVMLLLPVLSIGSLCLAAVNSDYLSDSRTRFFHTLWVCVGIAAMVLYSCMRIFDPAHFLYLVMIPVFAWLLVKVWRKGDTPEGYDVIFSSSLLAFAILSGAGFLVYLI
;
A
#
# COMPACT_ATOMS: atom_id res chain seq x y z
N MET A 1 -24.42 35.97 7.75
CA MET A 1 -24.11 35.11 8.90
C MET A 1 -23.01 34.17 8.48
N PHE A 2 -21.75 34.67 8.57
CA PHE A 2 -20.55 33.90 8.17
C PHE A 2 -20.22 32.95 9.31
N CYS A 3 -20.30 31.65 9.06
CA CYS A 3 -19.76 30.63 9.94
C CYS A 3 -18.25 30.74 9.88
N ILE A 4 -17.65 31.31 10.92
CA ILE A 4 -16.20 31.27 11.18
C ILE A 4 -15.88 29.80 11.39
N ILE A 5 -15.13 29.24 10.46
CA ILE A 5 -14.52 27.91 10.62
C ILE A 5 -13.45 28.09 11.69
N ASP A 6 -13.77 27.66 12.90
CA ASP A 6 -12.77 27.52 13.97
C ASP A 6 -11.67 26.57 13.50
N TRP A 7 -10.55 27.17 13.07
CA TRP A 7 -9.30 26.47 12.89
C TRP A 7 -8.69 26.25 14.28
N ASP A 8 -9.31 25.39 15.07
CA ASP A 8 -8.61 24.82 16.21
C ASP A 8 -7.38 24.14 15.66
N ILE A 9 -6.22 24.64 16.09
CA ILE A 9 -4.90 24.06 15.86
C ILE A 9 -4.95 22.69 16.53
N MET A 10 -5.50 21.72 15.82
CA MET A 10 -5.57 20.35 16.27
C MET A 10 -4.14 19.86 16.46
N ASN A 11 -3.82 19.51 17.67
CA ASN A 11 -2.55 18.96 18.10
C ASN A 11 -2.11 17.84 17.13
N LEU A 12 -1.04 18.04 16.37
CA LEU A 12 -0.55 17.12 15.34
C LEU A 12 -0.37 15.68 15.89
N SER A 13 -0.14 15.55 17.19
CA SER A 13 0.00 14.28 17.92
C SER A 13 -1.30 13.49 18.03
N GLU A 14 -2.47 14.14 18.09
CA GLU A 14 -3.78 13.44 18.07
C GLU A 14 -4.18 13.00 16.66
N TYR A 15 -3.68 13.68 15.62
CA TYR A 15 -3.96 13.35 14.22
C TYR A 15 -3.21 12.13 13.70
N ILE A 16 -2.05 11.81 14.26
CA ILE A 16 -1.29 10.60 13.95
C ILE A 16 -1.73 9.48 14.90
N ARG A 17 -3.02 9.14 14.87
CA ARG A 17 -3.43 7.88 15.50
C ARG A 17 -2.69 6.72 14.82
N PRO A 18 -2.20 5.72 15.59
CA PRO A 18 -1.46 4.57 15.05
C PRO A 18 -2.13 3.92 13.85
N PHE A 19 -3.46 3.87 13.84
CA PHE A 19 -4.28 3.35 12.75
C PHE A 19 -4.10 4.13 11.42
N ARG A 20 -3.99 5.47 11.46
CA ARG A 20 -3.79 6.28 10.25
C ARG A 20 -2.38 6.14 9.71
N PHE A 21 -1.39 6.06 10.59
CA PHE A 21 0.01 5.82 10.21
C PHE A 21 0.16 4.47 9.50
N LYS A 22 -0.44 3.40 10.04
CA LYS A 22 -0.45 2.06 9.44
C LYS A 22 -1.01 2.08 8.01
N ASN A 23 -2.20 2.66 7.82
CA ASN A 23 -2.84 2.76 6.51
C ASN A 23 -2.02 3.58 5.50
N MET A 24 -1.41 4.67 5.97
CA MET A 24 -0.51 5.49 5.17
C MET A 24 0.69 4.69 4.67
N MET A 25 1.37 3.96 5.56
CA MET A 25 2.53 3.14 5.22
C MET A 25 2.17 2.01 4.25
N MET A 26 1.02 1.34 4.45
CA MET A 26 0.52 0.30 3.55
C MET A 26 0.31 0.83 2.13
N SER A 27 -0.35 1.98 1.98
CA SER A 27 -0.60 2.58 0.67
C SER A 27 0.67 3.08 -0.01
N LEU A 28 1.54 3.75 0.75
CA LEU A 28 2.85 4.20 0.23
C LEU A 28 3.70 3.02 -0.24
N SER A 29 3.68 1.90 0.48
CA SER A 29 4.41 0.69 0.07
C SER A 29 4.00 0.22 -1.31
N GLY A 30 2.69 0.17 -1.59
CA GLY A 30 2.18 -0.21 -2.90
C GLY A 30 2.53 0.79 -4.01
N ILE A 31 2.35 2.11 -3.74
CA ILE A 31 2.65 3.17 -4.71
C ILE A 31 4.14 3.19 -5.05
N LEU A 32 5.01 3.12 -4.04
CA LEU A 32 6.45 3.13 -4.25
C LEU A 32 6.91 1.89 -5.02
N LEU A 33 6.45 0.70 -4.63
CA LEU A 33 6.78 -0.52 -5.36
C LEU A 33 6.29 -0.45 -6.80
N GLY A 34 5.04 -0.06 -7.05
CA GLY A 34 4.48 0.08 -8.40
C GLY A 34 5.28 1.07 -9.26
N THR A 35 5.68 2.22 -8.68
CA THR A 35 6.53 3.21 -9.36
C THR A 35 7.90 2.66 -9.70
N LEU A 36 8.56 2.00 -8.75
CA LEU A 36 9.91 1.47 -8.94
C LEU A 36 9.94 0.31 -9.93
N LEU A 37 8.90 -0.54 -9.94
CA LEU A 37 8.74 -1.59 -10.95
C LEU A 37 8.48 -0.99 -12.34
N ALA A 38 7.65 0.05 -12.43
CA ALA A 38 7.44 0.76 -13.69
C ALA A 38 8.74 1.42 -14.18
N ALA A 39 9.53 2.02 -13.28
CA ALA A 39 10.81 2.62 -13.61
C ALA A 39 11.87 1.60 -14.05
N ALA A 40 11.76 0.35 -13.58
CA ALA A 40 12.62 -0.74 -14.04
C ALA A 40 12.30 -1.21 -15.48
N ASP A 41 11.07 -0.99 -15.93
CA ASP A 41 10.63 -1.44 -17.25
C ASP A 41 10.54 -0.28 -18.28
N TYR A 42 10.35 0.96 -17.80
CA TYR A 42 10.05 2.13 -18.65
C TYR A 42 10.66 3.42 -18.10
N HIS A 43 10.74 4.43 -18.95
CA HIS A 43 11.02 5.79 -18.49
C HIS A 43 9.81 6.38 -17.76
N VAL A 44 9.94 6.65 -16.48
CA VAL A 44 8.86 7.07 -15.59
C VAL A 44 9.01 8.53 -15.18
N ASN A 45 7.91 9.27 -15.20
CA ASN A 45 7.86 10.59 -14.59
C ASN A 45 7.53 10.47 -13.09
N PHE A 46 8.54 10.63 -12.24
CA PHE A 46 8.39 10.55 -10.78
C PHE A 46 7.44 11.60 -10.19
N LEU A 47 7.20 12.72 -10.88
CA LEU A 47 6.21 13.72 -10.45
C LEU A 47 4.78 13.15 -10.46
N VAL A 48 4.49 12.25 -11.42
CA VAL A 48 3.20 11.55 -11.48
C VAL A 48 3.01 10.66 -10.26
N ALA A 49 4.04 9.90 -9.89
CA ALA A 49 4.01 9.05 -8.70
C ALA A 49 3.86 9.86 -7.41
N LEU A 50 4.55 11.01 -7.32
CA LEU A 50 4.43 11.91 -6.18
C LEU A 50 3.01 12.50 -6.07
N ALA A 51 2.44 12.94 -7.18
CA ALA A 51 1.07 13.47 -7.22
C ALA A 51 0.05 12.39 -6.82
N MET A 52 0.24 11.14 -7.28
CA MET A 52 -0.60 10.01 -6.90
C MET A 52 -0.47 9.68 -5.40
N ALA A 53 0.74 9.68 -4.86
CA ALA A 53 0.94 9.50 -3.43
C ALA A 53 0.23 10.60 -2.63
N ALA A 54 0.34 11.86 -3.06
CA ALA A 54 -0.38 12.98 -2.43
C ALA A 54 -1.90 12.81 -2.51
N ALA A 55 -2.45 12.33 -3.64
CA ALA A 55 -3.87 12.06 -3.80
C ALA A 55 -4.35 11.00 -2.81
N VAL A 56 -3.66 9.86 -2.74
CA VAL A 56 -4.01 8.73 -1.86
C VAL A 56 -3.88 9.14 -0.40
N LEU A 57 -2.79 9.82 -0.01
CA LEU A 57 -2.60 10.30 1.35
C LEU A 57 -3.67 11.32 1.75
N SER A 58 -4.05 12.23 0.86
CA SER A 58 -5.12 13.21 1.12
C SER A 58 -6.46 12.52 1.39
N LEU A 59 -6.78 11.47 0.65
CA LEU A 59 -8.01 10.70 0.82
C LEU A 59 -8.00 9.84 2.10
N GLN A 60 -6.87 9.26 2.43
CA GLN A 60 -6.77 8.30 3.55
C GLN A 60 -6.46 8.98 4.89
N VAL A 61 -5.56 9.94 4.90
CA VAL A 61 -5.09 10.60 6.15
C VAL A 61 -6.02 11.74 6.52
N PHE A 62 -6.30 12.62 5.57
CA PHE A 62 -7.07 13.83 5.84
C PHE A 62 -8.58 13.62 5.68
N THR A 63 -9.01 12.48 5.15
CA THR A 63 -10.42 12.18 4.85
C THR A 63 -11.10 13.31 4.05
N THR A 64 -10.32 14.14 3.39
CA THR A 64 -10.79 15.30 2.64
C THR A 64 -10.90 14.94 1.17
N ILE A 65 -12.10 15.03 0.63
CA ILE A 65 -12.40 14.67 -0.76
C ILE A 65 -11.77 15.67 -1.73
N ILE A 66 -11.85 16.97 -1.42
CA ILE A 66 -11.46 18.04 -2.35
C ILE A 66 -9.97 17.99 -2.71
N PRO A 67 -9.02 18.02 -1.75
CA PRO A 67 -7.60 17.88 -2.06
C PRO A 67 -7.28 16.56 -2.77
N GLY A 68 -7.90 15.44 -2.35
CA GLY A 68 -7.70 14.15 -2.99
C GLY A 68 -8.10 14.15 -4.47
N ILE A 69 -9.24 14.74 -4.82
CA ILE A 69 -9.69 14.89 -6.20
C ILE A 69 -8.76 15.83 -6.98
N LEU A 70 -8.35 16.97 -6.40
CA LEU A 70 -7.42 17.90 -7.05
C LEU A 70 -6.08 17.20 -7.40
N PHE A 71 -5.49 16.48 -6.45
CA PHE A 71 -4.26 15.73 -6.71
C PHE A 71 -4.46 14.59 -7.71
N ALA A 72 -5.62 13.93 -7.73
CA ALA A 72 -5.94 12.94 -8.74
C ALA A 72 -6.01 13.57 -10.15
N PHE A 73 -6.62 14.75 -10.30
CA PHE A 73 -6.61 15.51 -11.55
C PHE A 73 -5.20 15.92 -11.97
N VAL A 74 -4.38 16.40 -11.04
CA VAL A 74 -2.97 16.73 -11.31
C VAL A 74 -2.21 15.49 -11.79
N THR A 75 -2.40 14.34 -11.15
CA THR A 75 -1.79 13.06 -11.54
C THR A 75 -2.13 12.69 -12.97
N VAL A 76 -3.42 12.74 -13.31
CA VAL A 76 -3.91 12.42 -14.65
C VAL A 76 -3.36 13.41 -15.68
N TRP A 77 -3.38 14.71 -15.37
CA TRP A 77 -2.87 15.73 -16.28
C TRP A 77 -1.36 15.60 -16.53
N LEU A 78 -0.58 15.33 -15.48
CA LEU A 78 0.87 15.11 -15.59
C LEU A 78 1.20 13.83 -16.39
N SER A 79 0.34 12.80 -16.29
CA SER A 79 0.57 11.53 -16.95
C SER A 79 0.16 11.56 -18.43
N TYR A 80 -1.01 12.08 -18.73
CA TYR A 80 -1.62 11.98 -20.07
C TYR A 80 -1.65 13.29 -20.86
N GLY A 81 -1.27 14.40 -20.26
CA GLY A 81 -1.35 15.73 -20.87
C GLY A 81 -2.80 16.21 -21.13
N SER A 82 -3.79 15.39 -20.81
CA SER A 82 -5.21 15.69 -21.00
C SER A 82 -6.06 15.02 -19.93
N ILE A 83 -7.02 15.77 -19.39
CA ILE A 83 -7.97 15.28 -18.37
C ILE A 83 -9.12 14.48 -19.03
N LEU A 84 -9.32 14.65 -20.34
CA LEU A 84 -10.48 14.10 -21.08
C LEU A 84 -10.18 12.77 -21.80
N SER A 85 -9.11 12.07 -21.44
CA SER A 85 -8.83 10.74 -22.00
C SER A 85 -9.66 9.65 -21.32
N MET A 86 -9.90 8.53 -22.00
CA MET A 86 -10.59 7.36 -21.42
C MET A 86 -9.82 6.79 -20.23
N GLU A 87 -8.49 6.80 -20.31
CA GLU A 87 -7.59 6.37 -19.23
C GLU A 87 -7.76 7.24 -18.00
N SER A 88 -7.96 8.55 -18.16
CA SER A 88 -8.24 9.48 -17.08
C SER A 88 -9.52 9.13 -16.34
N LEU A 89 -10.57 8.76 -17.06
CA LEU A 89 -11.83 8.33 -16.47
C LEU A 89 -11.67 7.03 -15.68
N ILE A 90 -10.89 6.08 -16.18
CA ILE A 90 -10.59 4.82 -15.50
C ILE A 90 -9.86 5.11 -14.18
N VAL A 91 -8.84 5.96 -14.19
CA VAL A 91 -8.06 6.36 -13.00
C VAL A 91 -8.94 7.06 -11.97
N LEU A 92 -9.78 8.00 -12.40
CA LEU A 92 -10.71 8.69 -11.51
C LEU A 92 -11.74 7.74 -10.91
N PHE A 93 -12.27 6.82 -11.72
CA PHE A 93 -13.21 5.80 -11.25
C PHE A 93 -12.56 4.86 -10.23
N MET A 94 -11.34 4.38 -10.50
CA MET A 94 -10.59 3.54 -9.57
C MET A 94 -10.29 4.29 -8.26
N GLY A 95 -9.87 5.55 -8.35
CA GLY A 95 -9.65 6.41 -7.18
C GLY A 95 -10.93 6.63 -6.35
N TYR A 96 -12.05 6.91 -7.00
CA TYR A 96 -13.35 7.04 -6.34
C TYR A 96 -13.79 5.73 -5.70
N PHE A 97 -13.64 4.61 -6.38
CA PHE A 97 -13.99 3.29 -5.84
C PHE A 97 -13.12 2.93 -4.63
N ALA A 98 -11.81 3.16 -4.71
CA ALA A 98 -10.91 2.98 -3.57
C ALA A 98 -11.30 3.87 -2.38
N TYR A 99 -11.65 5.15 -2.63
CA TYR A 99 -12.15 6.05 -1.62
C TYR A 99 -13.44 5.54 -0.96
N ARG A 100 -14.39 5.06 -1.75
CA ARG A 100 -15.66 4.51 -1.24
C ARG A 100 -15.44 3.27 -0.39
N LEU A 101 -14.53 2.40 -0.82
CA LEU A 101 -14.13 1.23 -0.05
C LEU A 101 -13.49 1.64 1.29
N VAL A 102 -12.56 2.58 1.28
CA VAL A 102 -11.91 3.08 2.51
C VAL A 102 -12.92 3.74 3.45
N LYS A 103 -13.84 4.56 2.92
CA LYS A 103 -14.87 5.24 3.73
C LYS A 103 -15.93 4.27 4.25
N GLY A 104 -16.24 3.20 3.51
CA GLY A 104 -17.13 2.12 3.97
C GLY A 104 -16.51 1.24 5.05
N HIS A 105 -15.24 1.44 5.35
CA HIS A 105 -14.44 0.70 6.32
C HIS A 105 -14.50 1.30 7.75
N SER A 106 -15.62 1.88 8.15
CA SER A 106 -15.85 2.08 9.59
C SER A 106 -16.07 0.71 10.25
N PRO A 107 -15.43 0.41 11.38
CA PRO A 107 -15.59 -0.88 12.08
C PRO A 107 -17.03 -1.19 12.49
N GLU A 108 -17.92 -0.24 12.38
CA GLU A 108 -19.36 -0.35 12.68
C GLU A 108 -20.20 -0.84 11.49
N SER A 109 -19.66 -0.83 10.25
CA SER A 109 -20.43 -1.29 9.10
C SER A 109 -20.44 -2.81 9.02
N GLY A 110 -21.63 -3.42 9.05
CA GLY A 110 -21.83 -4.87 9.06
C GLY A 110 -21.25 -5.64 7.85
N LEU A 111 -20.75 -4.94 6.82
CA LEU A 111 -19.99 -5.50 5.69
C LEU A 111 -18.68 -6.17 6.13
N PHE A 112 -18.07 -5.73 7.23
CA PHE A 112 -16.80 -6.24 7.74
C PHE A 112 -16.93 -7.50 8.59
N ARG A 113 -18.14 -7.91 8.92
CA ARG A 113 -18.39 -9.15 9.64
C ARG A 113 -18.02 -10.41 8.83
N ASN A 114 -17.93 -10.31 7.51
CA ASN A 114 -17.49 -11.40 6.64
C ASN A 114 -15.99 -11.31 6.36
N GLY A 115 -15.17 -12.14 7.00
CA GLY A 115 -13.71 -12.17 6.84
C GLY A 115 -13.21 -12.21 5.39
N ILE A 116 -13.98 -12.81 4.47
CA ILE A 116 -13.68 -12.86 3.02
C ILE A 116 -13.73 -11.46 2.41
N VAL A 117 -14.75 -10.65 2.74
CA VAL A 117 -14.91 -9.30 2.18
C VAL A 117 -13.79 -8.39 2.67
N VAL A 118 -13.41 -8.48 3.95
CA VAL A 118 -12.28 -7.73 4.51
C VAL A 118 -10.98 -8.13 3.80
N THR A 119 -10.74 -9.41 3.64
CA THR A 119 -9.55 -9.93 2.96
C THR A 119 -9.46 -9.41 1.52
N LEU A 120 -10.52 -9.58 0.74
CA LEU A 120 -10.54 -9.13 -0.66
C LEU A 120 -10.41 -7.61 -0.78
N SER A 121 -11.14 -6.85 0.04
CA SER A 121 -11.05 -5.38 -0.02
C SER A 121 -9.69 -4.85 0.40
N THR A 122 -9.07 -5.41 1.43
CA THR A 122 -7.70 -5.05 1.82
C THR A 122 -6.71 -5.33 0.70
N TRP A 123 -6.83 -6.50 0.09
CA TRP A 123 -5.96 -6.92 -1.00
C TRP A 123 -6.09 -6.00 -2.23
N VAL A 124 -7.32 -5.61 -2.57
CA VAL A 124 -7.58 -4.68 -3.68
C VAL A 124 -7.09 -3.27 -3.34
N ILE A 125 -7.41 -2.74 -2.15
CA ILE A 125 -7.12 -1.35 -1.77
C ILE A 125 -5.62 -1.10 -1.56
N TYR A 126 -4.93 -2.01 -0.87
CA TYR A 126 -3.53 -1.82 -0.48
C TYR A 126 -2.53 -2.60 -1.33
N GLY A 127 -2.99 -3.64 -2.06
CA GLY A 127 -2.17 -4.41 -2.97
C GLY A 127 -2.39 -4.02 -4.42
N PHE A 128 -3.56 -4.38 -4.97
CA PHE A 128 -3.82 -4.26 -6.40
C PHE A 128 -3.83 -2.81 -6.89
N LEU A 129 -4.67 -1.96 -6.31
CA LEU A 129 -4.82 -0.58 -6.78
C LEU A 129 -3.54 0.26 -6.64
N PRO A 130 -2.81 0.25 -5.51
CA PRO A 130 -1.61 1.04 -5.40
C PRO A 130 -0.49 0.56 -6.33
N ILE A 131 -0.27 -0.74 -6.46
CA ILE A 131 0.82 -1.27 -7.30
C ILE A 131 0.46 -1.18 -8.77
N TYR A 132 -0.65 -1.81 -9.15
CA TYR A 132 -1.04 -1.93 -10.55
C TYR A 132 -1.49 -0.59 -11.12
N GLY A 133 -2.26 0.18 -10.34
CA GLY A 133 -2.70 1.51 -10.72
C GLY A 133 -1.54 2.47 -10.91
N THR A 134 -0.56 2.47 -9.99
CA THR A 134 0.63 3.32 -10.13
C THR A 134 1.51 2.88 -11.29
N TYR A 135 1.74 1.58 -11.44
CA TYR A 135 2.46 1.05 -12.59
C TYR A 135 1.81 1.48 -13.91
N PHE A 136 0.50 1.31 -14.05
CA PHE A 136 -0.25 1.68 -15.24
C PHE A 136 -0.18 3.19 -15.54
N ILE A 137 -0.42 4.04 -14.54
CA ILE A 137 -0.42 5.50 -14.71
C ILE A 137 0.97 6.02 -15.07
N THR A 138 2.01 5.42 -14.53
CA THR A 138 3.39 5.90 -14.74
C THR A 138 4.03 5.34 -16.01
N SER A 139 3.67 4.13 -16.43
CA SER A 139 4.24 3.46 -17.61
C SER A 139 3.37 3.50 -18.85
N HIS A 140 2.08 3.88 -18.73
CA HIS A 140 1.06 3.78 -19.79
C HIS A 140 0.90 2.35 -20.34
N SER A 141 1.28 1.34 -19.55
CA SER A 141 1.26 -0.08 -19.91
C SER A 141 0.58 -0.90 -18.84
N PHE A 142 -0.19 -1.91 -19.23
CA PHE A 142 -0.76 -2.88 -18.28
C PHE A 142 0.30 -3.81 -17.68
N GLY A 143 1.51 -3.78 -18.19
CA GLY A 143 2.59 -4.64 -17.71
C GLY A 143 2.36 -6.12 -18.02
N ASN A 144 3.19 -6.96 -17.41
CA ASN A 144 3.11 -8.41 -17.54
C ASN A 144 2.25 -9.01 -16.42
N VAL A 145 1.62 -10.16 -16.67
CA VAL A 145 0.89 -10.97 -15.67
C VAL A 145 1.74 -11.25 -14.42
N MET A 146 3.07 -11.31 -14.55
CA MET A 146 3.99 -11.45 -13.43
C MET A 146 3.86 -10.36 -12.36
N LEU A 147 3.32 -9.16 -12.68
CA LEU A 147 3.03 -8.11 -11.70
C LEU A 147 1.99 -8.52 -10.64
N LEU A 148 1.24 -9.60 -10.89
CA LEU A 148 0.35 -10.16 -9.87
C LEU A 148 1.12 -10.70 -8.66
N LEU A 149 2.39 -11.11 -8.81
CA LEU A 149 3.21 -11.59 -7.69
C LEU A 149 3.60 -10.47 -6.72
N PRO A 150 4.13 -9.30 -7.14
CA PRO A 150 4.29 -8.14 -6.26
C PRO A 150 2.98 -7.67 -5.62
N VAL A 151 1.87 -7.70 -6.37
CA VAL A 151 0.53 -7.39 -5.83
C VAL A 151 0.14 -8.39 -4.74
N LEU A 152 0.34 -9.69 -4.98
CA LEU A 152 0.11 -10.74 -3.98
C LEU A 152 1.02 -10.53 -2.76
N SER A 153 2.28 -10.17 -2.97
CA SER A 153 3.24 -9.93 -1.90
C SER A 153 2.79 -8.80 -0.97
N ILE A 154 2.65 -7.60 -1.49
CA ILE A 154 2.27 -6.42 -0.68
C ILE A 154 0.85 -6.58 -0.12
N GLY A 155 -0.10 -7.08 -0.91
CA GLY A 155 -1.47 -7.33 -0.45
C GLY A 155 -1.53 -8.29 0.74
N SER A 156 -0.73 -9.36 0.72
CA SER A 156 -0.62 -10.31 1.84
C SER A 156 0.03 -9.68 3.07
N LEU A 157 1.10 -8.90 2.91
CA LEU A 157 1.73 -8.17 4.01
C LEU A 157 0.79 -7.09 4.60
N CYS A 158 -0.02 -6.43 3.77
CA CYS A 158 -1.06 -5.52 4.25
C CYS A 158 -2.17 -6.25 5.02
N LEU A 159 -2.57 -7.45 4.58
CA LEU A 159 -3.49 -8.30 5.34
C LEU A 159 -2.91 -8.70 6.70
N ALA A 160 -1.62 -9.02 6.76
CA ALA A 160 -0.95 -9.25 8.02
C ALA A 160 -0.98 -8.00 8.91
N ALA A 161 -0.73 -6.81 8.34
CA ALA A 161 -0.82 -5.55 9.07
C ALA A 161 -2.23 -5.27 9.62
N VAL A 162 -3.29 -5.55 8.84
CA VAL A 162 -4.69 -5.41 9.32
C VAL A 162 -5.00 -6.39 10.44
N ASN A 163 -4.52 -7.63 10.35
CA ASN A 163 -4.72 -8.65 11.37
C ASN A 163 -3.96 -8.37 12.67
N SER A 164 -2.99 -7.45 12.66
CA SER A 164 -2.20 -7.12 13.86
C SER A 164 -3.03 -6.53 15.00
N ASP A 165 -4.19 -5.94 14.70
CA ASP A 165 -5.10 -5.39 15.71
C ASP A 165 -5.79 -6.48 16.57
N TYR A 166 -5.75 -7.75 16.13
CA TYR A 166 -6.49 -8.87 16.73
C TYR A 166 -5.59 -10.06 17.08
N LEU A 167 -4.32 -9.83 17.38
CA LEU A 167 -3.33 -10.90 17.62
C LEU A 167 -3.51 -11.64 18.98
N SER A 168 -4.42 -11.19 19.83
CA SER A 168 -4.79 -11.91 21.06
C SER A 168 -5.35 -13.30 20.77
N ASP A 169 -6.06 -13.47 19.65
CA ASP A 169 -6.58 -14.76 19.21
C ASP A 169 -5.52 -15.60 18.48
N SER A 170 -5.41 -16.86 18.89
CA SER A 170 -4.45 -17.84 18.32
C SER A 170 -4.67 -18.07 16.82
N ARG A 171 -5.92 -18.08 16.38
CA ARG A 171 -6.27 -18.25 14.98
C ARG A 171 -5.82 -17.05 14.15
N THR A 172 -6.00 -15.85 14.67
CA THR A 172 -5.56 -14.62 14.02
C THR A 172 -4.04 -14.57 13.93
N ARG A 173 -3.29 -14.99 14.97
CA ARG A 173 -1.82 -15.11 14.91
C ARG A 173 -1.35 -16.07 13.82
N PHE A 174 -2.04 -17.20 13.66
CA PHE A 174 -1.72 -18.14 12.59
C PHE A 174 -1.91 -17.51 11.21
N PHE A 175 -3.06 -16.87 10.94
CA PHE A 175 -3.30 -16.19 9.67
C PHE A 175 -2.35 -15.02 9.44
N HIS A 176 -2.04 -14.25 10.46
CA HIS A 176 -1.03 -13.19 10.38
C HIS A 176 0.32 -13.74 9.91
N THR A 177 0.80 -14.81 10.54
CA THR A 177 2.05 -15.48 10.17
C THR A 177 1.98 -16.03 8.73
N LEU A 178 0.86 -16.67 8.38
CA LEU A 178 0.64 -17.19 7.03
C LEU A 178 0.74 -16.10 5.97
N TRP A 179 0.10 -14.95 6.19
CA TRP A 179 0.13 -13.84 5.25
C TRP A 179 1.53 -13.23 5.10
N VAL A 180 2.30 -13.15 6.17
CA VAL A 180 3.71 -12.72 6.09
C VAL A 180 4.52 -13.69 5.24
N CYS A 181 4.38 -14.99 5.46
CA CYS A 181 5.08 -16.01 4.67
C CYS A 181 4.67 -15.98 3.20
N VAL A 182 3.37 -15.88 2.89
CA VAL A 182 2.85 -15.77 1.52
C VAL A 182 3.39 -14.51 0.83
N GLY A 183 3.41 -13.38 1.53
CA GLY A 183 3.92 -12.13 0.98
C GLY A 183 5.39 -12.20 0.60
N ILE A 184 6.23 -12.75 1.48
CA ILE A 184 7.67 -12.93 1.21
C ILE A 184 7.87 -13.94 0.08
N ALA A 185 7.18 -15.09 0.11
CA ALA A 185 7.30 -16.12 -0.90
C ALA A 185 6.89 -15.64 -2.30
N ALA A 186 5.83 -14.84 -2.40
CA ALA A 186 5.40 -14.25 -3.67
C ALA A 186 6.45 -13.31 -4.26
N MET A 187 7.14 -12.50 -3.43
CA MET A 187 8.21 -11.63 -3.92
C MET A 187 9.46 -12.43 -4.32
N VAL A 188 9.82 -13.47 -3.57
CA VAL A 188 10.90 -14.37 -3.96
C VAL A 188 10.61 -15.02 -5.30
N LEU A 189 9.39 -15.53 -5.49
CA LEU A 189 8.96 -16.13 -6.75
C LEU A 189 9.07 -15.13 -7.91
N TYR A 190 8.61 -13.89 -7.69
CA TYR A 190 8.73 -12.81 -8.69
C TYR A 190 10.19 -12.55 -9.07
N SER A 191 11.08 -12.46 -8.07
CA SER A 191 12.53 -12.24 -8.29
C SER A 191 13.17 -13.40 -9.05
N CYS A 192 12.76 -14.64 -8.76
CA CYS A 192 13.25 -15.82 -9.48
C CYS A 192 12.74 -15.93 -10.93
N MET A 193 11.54 -15.40 -11.21
CA MET A 193 10.94 -15.45 -12.55
C MET A 193 11.45 -14.34 -13.47
N ARG A 194 12.02 -13.28 -12.93
CA ARG A 194 12.78 -12.28 -13.68
C ARG A 194 14.20 -12.80 -13.95
N ILE A 195 14.97 -12.05 -14.76
CA ILE A 195 16.40 -12.34 -14.97
C ILE A 195 17.05 -12.42 -13.60
N PHE A 196 17.69 -13.57 -13.30
CA PHE A 196 18.27 -13.83 -12.00
C PHE A 196 19.45 -12.87 -11.75
N ASP A 197 19.24 -11.91 -10.84
CA ASP A 197 20.25 -11.00 -10.36
C ASP A 197 20.19 -10.96 -8.82
N PRO A 198 21.34 -11.07 -8.12
CA PRO A 198 21.37 -10.97 -6.66
C PRO A 198 20.76 -9.68 -6.10
N ALA A 199 20.83 -8.56 -6.84
CA ALA A 199 20.22 -7.29 -6.44
C ALA A 199 18.69 -7.39 -6.29
N HIS A 200 18.04 -8.25 -7.06
CA HIS A 200 16.58 -8.48 -6.95
C HIS A 200 16.15 -9.05 -5.61
N PHE A 201 17.08 -9.56 -4.81
CA PHE A 201 16.84 -10.15 -3.49
C PHE A 201 17.20 -9.21 -2.33
N LEU A 202 17.44 -7.92 -2.60
CA LEU A 202 17.85 -6.94 -1.58
C LEU A 202 16.84 -6.86 -0.42
N TYR A 203 15.55 -7.06 -0.68
CA TYR A 203 14.50 -7.08 0.34
C TYR A 203 14.61 -8.23 1.34
N LEU A 204 15.39 -9.28 1.06
CA LEU A 204 15.62 -10.39 2.01
C LEU A 204 16.27 -9.91 3.31
N VAL A 205 16.94 -8.75 3.29
CA VAL A 205 17.48 -8.09 4.49
C VAL A 205 16.37 -7.79 5.51
N MET A 206 15.10 -7.68 5.07
CA MET A 206 13.97 -7.47 5.97
C MET A 206 13.42 -8.75 6.61
N ILE A 207 13.82 -9.95 6.14
CA ILE A 207 13.35 -11.23 6.71
C ILE A 207 13.67 -11.36 8.21
N PRO A 208 14.87 -11.04 8.70
CA PRO A 208 15.17 -11.10 10.14
C PRO A 208 14.24 -10.20 10.96
N VAL A 209 13.85 -9.04 10.42
CA VAL A 209 12.94 -8.10 11.09
C VAL A 209 11.54 -8.71 11.19
N PHE A 210 11.01 -9.25 10.10
CA PHE A 210 9.71 -9.94 10.12
C PHE A 210 9.73 -11.17 11.02
N ALA A 211 10.80 -11.99 10.97
CA ALA A 211 10.94 -13.15 11.82
C ALA A 211 10.97 -12.75 13.31
N TRP A 212 11.71 -11.70 13.67
CA TRP A 212 11.73 -11.18 15.04
C TRP A 212 10.35 -10.70 15.49
N LEU A 213 9.61 -9.98 14.63
CA LEU A 213 8.25 -9.53 14.91
C LEU A 213 7.31 -10.71 15.15
N LEU A 214 7.35 -11.73 14.29
CA LEU A 214 6.54 -12.94 14.44
C LEU A 214 6.86 -13.69 15.76
N VAL A 215 8.14 -13.88 16.07
CA VAL A 215 8.55 -14.52 17.34
C VAL A 215 8.02 -13.74 18.54
N LYS A 216 8.04 -12.40 18.46
CA LYS A 216 7.53 -11.54 19.55
C LYS A 216 6.02 -11.72 19.78
N VAL A 217 5.23 -11.81 18.69
CA VAL A 217 3.79 -12.08 18.72
C VAL A 217 3.49 -13.46 19.33
N TRP A 218 4.22 -14.48 18.91
CA TRP A 218 4.00 -15.84 19.42
C TRP A 218 4.40 -16.02 20.89
N ARG A 219 5.44 -15.30 21.36
CA ARG A 219 5.90 -15.38 22.75
C ARG A 219 4.98 -14.63 23.72
N LYS A 220 4.49 -13.45 23.34
CA LYS A 220 3.65 -12.63 24.23
C LYS A 220 2.19 -13.05 24.25
N GLY A 221 1.71 -13.68 23.18
CA GLY A 221 0.29 -14.04 23.03
C GLY A 221 -0.64 -12.85 22.81
N ASP A 222 -0.09 -11.65 22.68
CA ASP A 222 -0.81 -10.39 22.46
C ASP A 222 0.00 -9.46 21.55
N THR A 223 -0.62 -8.37 21.09
CA THR A 223 0.04 -7.36 20.25
C THR A 223 1.05 -6.58 21.08
N PRO A 224 2.37 -6.66 20.80
CA PRO A 224 3.35 -5.86 21.51
C PRO A 224 3.13 -4.36 21.24
N GLU A 225 3.41 -3.53 22.25
CA GLU A 225 3.34 -2.07 22.09
C GLU A 225 4.23 -1.61 20.93
N GLY A 226 3.70 -0.71 20.09
CA GLY A 226 4.38 -0.20 18.90
C GLY A 226 4.52 -1.20 17.74
N TYR A 227 3.93 -2.39 17.84
CA TYR A 227 4.01 -3.41 16.81
C TYR A 227 3.57 -2.90 15.45
N ASP A 228 2.42 -2.22 15.38
CA ASP A 228 1.84 -1.72 14.14
C ASP A 228 2.74 -0.73 13.42
N VAL A 229 3.40 0.14 14.18
CA VAL A 229 4.35 1.13 13.64
C VAL A 229 5.57 0.43 13.07
N ILE A 230 6.14 -0.52 13.82
CA ILE A 230 7.34 -1.25 13.39
C ILE A 230 7.02 -2.13 12.18
N PHE A 231 5.90 -2.86 12.21
CA PHE A 231 5.49 -3.74 11.12
C PHE A 231 5.22 -2.96 9.83
N SER A 232 4.44 -1.87 9.89
CA SER A 232 4.10 -1.07 8.72
C SER A 232 5.30 -0.30 8.17
N SER A 233 6.23 0.15 9.01
CA SER A 233 7.50 0.73 8.57
C SER A 233 8.41 -0.33 7.91
N SER A 234 8.41 -1.56 8.43
CA SER A 234 9.15 -2.68 7.83
C SER A 234 8.56 -3.08 6.47
N LEU A 235 7.24 -3.01 6.32
CA LEU A 235 6.56 -3.22 5.05
C LEU A 235 6.97 -2.16 4.01
N LEU A 236 7.02 -0.89 4.41
CA LEU A 236 7.49 0.19 3.54
C LEU A 236 8.95 -0.03 3.12
N ALA A 237 9.83 -0.35 4.07
CA ALA A 237 11.23 -0.65 3.78
C ALA A 237 11.37 -1.86 2.84
N PHE A 238 10.57 -2.93 3.05
CA PHE A 238 10.52 -4.09 2.17
C PHE A 238 10.12 -3.70 0.74
N ALA A 239 9.11 -2.86 0.57
CA ALA A 239 8.66 -2.39 -0.75
C ALA A 239 9.73 -1.55 -1.46
N ILE A 240 10.40 -0.64 -0.73
CA ILE A 240 11.50 0.18 -1.27
C ILE A 240 12.68 -0.69 -1.70
N LEU A 241 13.11 -1.62 -0.84
CA LEU A 241 14.24 -2.51 -1.14
C LEU A 241 13.93 -3.46 -2.29
N SER A 242 12.68 -3.97 -2.38
CA SER A 242 12.22 -4.75 -3.53
C SER A 242 12.34 -3.95 -4.82
N GLY A 243 11.76 -2.76 -4.86
CA GLY A 243 11.80 -1.92 -6.06
C GLY A 243 13.19 -1.44 -6.42
N ALA A 244 13.99 -1.02 -5.43
CA ALA A 244 15.37 -0.59 -5.63
C ALA A 244 16.24 -1.72 -6.21
N GLY A 245 16.04 -2.96 -5.76
CA GLY A 245 16.76 -4.12 -6.30
C GLY A 245 16.54 -4.31 -7.80
N PHE A 246 15.36 -4.00 -8.32
CA PHE A 246 15.09 -4.06 -9.77
C PHE A 246 15.65 -2.87 -10.54
N LEU A 247 15.86 -1.71 -9.89
CA LEU A 247 16.46 -0.54 -10.54
C LEU A 247 17.99 -0.64 -10.69
N VAL A 248 18.68 -1.30 -9.78
CA VAL A 248 20.16 -1.43 -9.82
C VAL A 248 20.64 -2.10 -11.10
N TYR A 249 19.80 -2.92 -11.73
CA TYR A 249 20.13 -3.56 -13.01
C TYR A 249 20.15 -2.60 -14.23
N LEU A 250 19.59 -1.39 -14.09
CA LEU A 250 19.51 -0.39 -15.18
C LEU A 250 20.71 0.58 -15.21
N ILE A 251 21.57 0.53 -14.20
CA ILE A 251 22.79 1.33 -14.07
C ILE A 251 24.01 0.50 -14.47
#